data_a40ad0ddfaa47c013d68cd3eb534a7a2
#
_entry.id   a40ad0ddfaa47c013d68cd3eb534a7a2
#
_cell.length_a   1.000
_cell.length_b   1.000
_cell.length_c   1.000
_cell.angle_alpha   90.00
_cell.angle_beta   90.00
_cell.angle_gamma   90.00
#
_symmetry.space_group_name_H-M   'P 1'
#
loop_
_entity.id
_entity.type
_entity.pdbx_description
1 polymer ?
#
loop_
_entity_poly.entity_id
_entity_poly.type
_entity_poly.pdbx_seq_one_letter_code
_entity_poly.pdbx_strand_id
1 'polypeptide(L)'
;MTVRTALLQGQQLLEKASVSEARLTAEVLLMRAIGHDRAWLYAHGNDELIEVWWIHFGRYLHQRIQGEPTQYITGRQEFYAREFRVTPDVLIPRPETEHLVEAALARGAEAILDIGTGSGAIAVTLALETKSRVTATDLSPAALRIARHNAQALGARVDFVACDLGAALVDGSFDLVVSNPPYVAGRDRDSLQPEVRDREPAFALFGGEDGLAIYRRLVPEARRPLRPGGWLMMELGDARAVREMCAGWGGVEIVNDLAGIPRVLIAKKP
;
A
#
# COMPACT_ATOMS: atom_id res chain seq x y z
N MET A 1 14.24 -33.36 -10.72
CA MET A 1 13.40 -33.01 -9.54
C MET A 1 12.07 -32.54 -10.07
N THR A 2 10.95 -32.96 -9.43
CA THR A 2 9.61 -32.52 -9.88
C THR A 2 9.21 -31.18 -9.28
N VAL A 3 8.25 -30.50 -9.91
CA VAL A 3 7.64 -29.24 -9.40
C VAL A 3 7.13 -29.42 -7.96
N ARG A 4 6.42 -30.53 -7.69
CA ARG A 4 5.92 -30.87 -6.35
C ARG A 4 7.04 -31.02 -5.34
N THR A 5 8.12 -31.73 -5.70
CA THR A 5 9.27 -31.92 -4.79
C THR A 5 9.95 -30.60 -4.47
N ALA A 6 10.16 -29.74 -5.48
CA ALA A 6 10.73 -28.41 -5.28
C ALA A 6 9.88 -27.54 -4.33
N LEU A 7 8.56 -27.56 -4.53
CA LEU A 7 7.61 -26.82 -3.68
C LEU A 7 7.70 -27.29 -2.22
N LEU A 8 7.70 -28.60 -1.98
CA LEU A 8 7.81 -29.17 -0.63
C LEU A 8 9.14 -28.81 0.04
N GLN A 9 10.25 -28.87 -0.71
CA GLN A 9 11.55 -28.45 -0.19
C GLN A 9 11.57 -26.95 0.14
N GLY A 10 11.01 -26.10 -0.73
CA GLY A 10 10.90 -24.66 -0.47
C GLY A 10 10.09 -24.37 0.77
N GLN A 11 8.94 -25.02 0.93
CA GLN A 11 8.10 -24.91 2.14
C GLN A 11 8.90 -25.27 3.40
N GLN A 12 9.57 -26.42 3.40
CA GLN A 12 10.37 -26.87 4.56
C GLN A 12 11.51 -25.90 4.92
N LEU A 13 12.16 -25.30 3.92
CA LEU A 13 13.22 -24.31 4.16
C LEU A 13 12.66 -23.04 4.81
N LEU A 14 11.50 -22.56 4.36
CA LEU A 14 10.82 -21.39 4.91
C LEU A 14 10.28 -21.67 6.33
N GLU A 15 9.72 -22.86 6.58
CA GLU A 15 9.29 -23.29 7.93
C GLU A 15 10.45 -23.31 8.93
N LYS A 16 11.61 -23.87 8.53
CA LYS A 16 12.83 -23.87 9.37
C LYS A 16 13.33 -22.47 9.67
N ALA A 17 13.10 -21.51 8.76
CA ALA A 17 13.45 -20.11 8.93
C ALA A 17 12.33 -19.32 9.65
N SER A 18 11.28 -19.97 10.15
CA SER A 18 10.15 -19.35 10.85
C SER A 18 9.41 -18.30 10.01
N VAL A 19 9.39 -18.46 8.69
CA VAL A 19 8.61 -17.59 7.79
C VAL A 19 7.14 -17.97 7.92
N SER A 20 6.30 -16.97 8.22
CA SER A 20 4.85 -17.15 8.27
C SER A 20 4.30 -17.60 6.92
N GLU A 21 3.22 -18.40 6.92
CA GLU A 21 2.58 -18.89 5.70
C GLU A 21 3.56 -19.54 4.68
N ALA A 22 4.53 -20.31 5.19
CA ALA A 22 5.64 -20.88 4.42
C ALA A 22 5.18 -21.58 3.13
N ARG A 23 4.03 -22.30 3.18
CA ARG A 23 3.46 -22.98 2.03
C ARG A 23 3.03 -21.99 0.93
N LEU A 24 2.23 -20.99 1.29
CA LEU A 24 1.77 -19.96 0.35
C LEU A 24 2.95 -19.18 -0.22
N THR A 25 3.89 -18.81 0.62
CA THR A 25 5.12 -18.10 0.21
C THR A 25 5.93 -18.94 -0.80
N ALA A 26 6.12 -20.24 -0.55
CA ALA A 26 6.82 -21.12 -1.47
C ALA A 26 6.09 -21.23 -2.82
N GLU A 27 4.76 -21.33 -2.82
CA GLU A 27 3.94 -21.33 -4.05
C GLU A 27 4.15 -20.05 -4.86
N VAL A 28 4.03 -18.88 -4.21
CA VAL A 28 4.19 -17.57 -4.87
C VAL A 28 5.60 -17.40 -5.46
N LEU A 29 6.63 -17.80 -4.73
CA LEU A 29 8.01 -17.71 -5.21
C LEU A 29 8.28 -18.70 -6.35
N LEU A 30 7.71 -19.92 -6.30
CA LEU A 30 7.86 -20.89 -7.38
C LEU A 30 7.10 -20.42 -8.63
N MET A 31 5.85 -19.93 -8.50
CA MET A 31 5.11 -19.32 -9.61
C MET A 31 5.91 -18.19 -10.27
N ARG A 32 6.55 -17.34 -9.47
CA ARG A 32 7.44 -16.30 -9.99
C ARG A 32 8.62 -16.83 -10.77
N ALA A 33 9.22 -17.96 -10.31
CA ALA A 33 10.37 -18.57 -10.95
C ALA A 33 10.01 -19.24 -12.30
N ILE A 34 8.85 -19.88 -12.36
CA ILE A 34 8.38 -20.62 -13.54
C ILE A 34 7.62 -19.74 -14.55
N GLY A 35 7.10 -18.58 -14.11
CA GLY A 35 6.29 -17.69 -14.95
C GLY A 35 4.85 -18.20 -15.22
N HIS A 36 4.34 -19.09 -14.39
CA HIS A 36 3.00 -19.65 -14.49
C HIS A 36 2.18 -19.43 -13.22
N ASP A 37 0.87 -19.61 -13.32
CA ASP A 37 -0.07 -19.42 -12.22
C ASP A 37 -0.16 -20.65 -11.28
N ARG A 38 -0.99 -20.51 -10.24
CA ARG A 38 -1.20 -21.56 -9.23
C ARG A 38 -1.89 -22.79 -9.82
N ALA A 39 -2.81 -22.62 -10.78
CA ALA A 39 -3.49 -23.73 -11.43
C ALA A 39 -2.50 -24.59 -12.20
N TRP A 40 -1.60 -23.96 -12.94
CA TRP A 40 -0.52 -24.66 -13.65
C TRP A 40 0.37 -25.44 -12.69
N LEU A 41 0.76 -24.84 -11.56
CA LEU A 41 1.64 -25.46 -10.57
C LEU A 41 1.07 -26.77 -10.03
N TYR A 42 -0.24 -26.82 -9.78
CA TYR A 42 -0.92 -28.02 -9.31
C TYR A 42 -1.15 -29.06 -10.42
N ALA A 43 -1.47 -28.64 -11.63
CA ALA A 43 -1.66 -29.53 -12.77
C ALA A 43 -0.36 -30.23 -13.18
N HIS A 44 0.80 -29.54 -13.07
CA HIS A 44 2.12 -30.01 -13.52
C HIS A 44 3.03 -30.45 -12.36
N GLY A 45 2.47 -30.77 -11.21
CA GLY A 45 3.23 -31.12 -10.01
C GLY A 45 4.19 -32.30 -10.16
N ASN A 46 3.91 -33.22 -11.09
CA ASN A 46 4.75 -34.39 -11.37
C ASN A 46 5.78 -34.15 -12.51
N ASP A 47 5.67 -33.01 -13.20
CA ASP A 47 6.56 -32.66 -14.30
C ASP A 47 7.95 -32.31 -13.76
N GLU A 48 8.96 -32.53 -14.59
CA GLU A 48 10.33 -32.22 -14.23
C GLU A 48 10.55 -30.68 -14.23
N LEU A 49 11.08 -30.18 -13.09
CA LEU A 49 11.46 -28.78 -12.97
C LEU A 49 12.78 -28.53 -13.69
N ILE A 50 12.79 -27.67 -14.69
CA ILE A 50 14.01 -27.33 -15.43
C ILE A 50 15.00 -26.57 -14.52
N GLU A 51 16.29 -26.73 -14.80
CA GLU A 51 17.37 -26.22 -13.94
C GLU A 51 17.30 -24.70 -13.72
N VAL A 52 17.02 -23.92 -14.76
CA VAL A 52 16.92 -22.47 -14.63
C VAL A 52 15.82 -22.02 -13.67
N TRP A 53 14.67 -22.69 -13.64
CA TRP A 53 13.58 -22.40 -12.71
C TRP A 53 13.97 -22.76 -11.26
N TRP A 54 14.68 -23.88 -11.10
CA TRP A 54 15.19 -24.26 -9.79
C TRP A 54 16.21 -23.24 -9.23
N ILE A 55 17.12 -22.75 -10.07
CA ILE A 55 18.09 -21.71 -9.70
C ILE A 55 17.37 -20.43 -9.28
N HIS A 56 16.38 -19.97 -10.06
CA HIS A 56 15.59 -18.78 -9.70
C HIS A 56 14.82 -18.97 -8.40
N PHE A 57 14.15 -20.10 -8.26
CA PHE A 57 13.41 -20.42 -7.05
C PHE A 57 14.31 -20.46 -5.81
N GLY A 58 15.46 -21.11 -5.90
CA GLY A 58 16.46 -21.15 -4.82
C GLY A 58 16.94 -19.75 -4.41
N ARG A 59 17.18 -18.87 -5.38
CA ARG A 59 17.53 -17.47 -5.12
C ARG A 59 16.40 -16.73 -4.39
N TYR A 60 15.16 -16.88 -4.82
CA TYR A 60 14.01 -16.23 -4.19
C TYR A 60 13.77 -16.74 -2.76
N LEU A 61 13.90 -18.06 -2.53
CA LEU A 61 13.86 -18.64 -1.18
C LEU A 61 14.94 -18.04 -0.28
N HIS A 62 16.17 -17.92 -0.79
CA HIS A 62 17.27 -17.32 -0.03
C HIS A 62 16.97 -15.85 0.33
N GLN A 63 16.52 -15.04 -0.62
CA GLN A 63 16.12 -13.64 -0.34
C GLN A 63 15.03 -13.56 0.74
N ARG A 64 14.01 -14.44 0.66
CA ARG A 64 12.93 -14.48 1.66
C ARG A 64 13.43 -14.88 3.05
N ILE A 65 14.32 -15.87 3.14
CA ILE A 65 14.95 -16.29 4.39
C ILE A 65 15.81 -15.17 5.00
N GLN A 66 16.42 -14.31 4.18
CA GLN A 66 17.14 -13.12 4.62
C GLN A 66 16.22 -11.95 5.01
N GLY A 67 14.91 -12.18 5.09
CA GLY A 67 13.92 -11.20 5.54
C GLY A 67 13.41 -10.27 4.45
N GLU A 68 13.70 -10.52 3.15
CA GLU A 68 13.12 -9.72 2.07
C GLU A 68 11.62 -10.03 1.94
N PRO A 69 10.71 -9.02 1.91
CA PRO A 69 9.28 -9.24 1.69
C PRO A 69 9.01 -9.98 0.38
N THR A 70 8.09 -10.93 0.41
CA THR A 70 7.69 -11.69 -0.79
C THR A 70 7.30 -10.78 -1.94
N GLN A 71 6.63 -9.67 -1.65
CA GLN A 71 6.17 -8.69 -2.63
C GLN A 71 7.33 -7.95 -3.32
N TYR A 72 8.42 -7.67 -2.60
CA TYR A 72 9.61 -7.08 -3.22
C TYR A 72 10.39 -8.08 -4.06
N ILE A 73 10.43 -9.36 -3.64
CA ILE A 73 11.05 -10.45 -4.43
C ILE A 73 10.28 -10.66 -5.74
N THR A 74 8.95 -10.65 -5.68
CA THR A 74 8.10 -10.81 -6.86
C THR A 74 7.98 -9.52 -7.69
N GLY A 75 8.20 -8.36 -7.05
CA GLY A 75 8.04 -7.04 -7.64
C GLY A 75 6.59 -6.58 -7.74
N ARG A 76 5.62 -7.26 -7.07
CA ARG A 76 4.19 -7.01 -7.23
C ARG A 76 3.39 -7.27 -5.96
N GLN A 77 2.29 -6.53 -5.82
CA GLN A 77 1.26 -6.68 -4.80
C GLN A 77 -0.11 -6.49 -5.42
N GLU A 78 -1.04 -7.36 -5.08
CA GLU A 78 -2.45 -7.16 -5.43
C GLU A 78 -3.09 -6.14 -4.50
N PHE A 79 -3.86 -5.20 -5.05
CA PHE A 79 -4.67 -4.24 -4.34
C PHE A 79 -5.90 -3.91 -5.17
N TYR A 80 -7.08 -4.01 -4.58
CA TYR A 80 -8.38 -3.79 -5.23
C TYR A 80 -8.52 -4.56 -6.54
N ALA A 81 -8.21 -5.87 -6.49
CA ALA A 81 -8.20 -6.81 -7.61
C ALA A 81 -7.31 -6.39 -8.80
N ARG A 82 -6.26 -5.59 -8.56
CA ARG A 82 -5.28 -5.16 -9.56
C ARG A 82 -3.86 -5.40 -9.07
N GLU A 83 -2.99 -5.73 -10.00
CA GLU A 83 -1.57 -5.96 -9.69
C GLU A 83 -0.80 -4.64 -9.78
N PHE A 84 -0.20 -4.22 -8.66
CA PHE A 84 0.66 -3.05 -8.55
C PHE A 84 2.12 -3.48 -8.45
N ARG A 85 2.99 -2.83 -9.22
CA ARG A 85 4.43 -2.93 -9.03
C ARG A 85 4.80 -2.30 -7.70
N VAL A 86 5.66 -3.00 -6.94
CA VAL A 86 6.25 -2.52 -5.69
C VAL A 86 7.76 -2.74 -5.67
N THR A 87 8.47 -1.86 -5.00
CA THR A 87 9.92 -1.91 -4.76
C THR A 87 10.21 -1.37 -3.36
N PRO A 88 11.42 -1.51 -2.82
CA PRO A 88 11.79 -0.89 -1.55
C PRO A 88 11.64 0.65 -1.48
N ASP A 89 11.30 1.30 -2.60
CA ASP A 89 11.03 2.74 -2.63
C ASP A 89 9.62 3.11 -2.14
N VAL A 90 8.69 2.14 -1.98
CA VAL A 90 7.29 2.36 -1.64
C VAL A 90 6.79 1.37 -0.60
N LEU A 91 5.84 1.81 0.23
CA LEU A 91 5.09 0.92 1.11
C LEU A 91 4.35 -0.14 0.28
N ILE A 92 4.37 -1.39 0.72
CA ILE A 92 3.55 -2.44 0.12
C ILE A 92 2.08 -2.14 0.43
N PRO A 93 1.19 -1.97 -0.57
CA PRO A 93 -0.24 -1.73 -0.34
C PRO A 93 -0.86 -2.78 0.60
N ARG A 94 -1.65 -2.31 1.56
CA ARG A 94 -2.31 -3.17 2.56
C ARG A 94 -3.79 -3.37 2.20
N PRO A 95 -4.36 -4.55 2.44
CA PRO A 95 -5.80 -4.78 2.21
C PRO A 95 -6.69 -3.81 2.98
N GLU A 96 -6.29 -3.42 4.20
CA GLU A 96 -7.03 -2.47 5.03
C GLU A 96 -7.21 -1.10 4.39
N THR A 97 -6.28 -0.69 3.53
CA THR A 97 -6.35 0.58 2.78
C THR A 97 -7.49 0.58 1.75
N GLU A 98 -8.01 -0.59 1.36
CA GLU A 98 -9.18 -0.70 0.48
C GLU A 98 -10.43 -0.05 1.10
N HIS A 99 -10.57 -0.06 2.43
CA HIS A 99 -11.65 0.67 3.11
C HIS A 99 -11.61 2.19 2.88
N LEU A 100 -10.41 2.76 2.75
CA LEU A 100 -10.25 4.17 2.39
C LEU A 100 -10.74 4.44 0.95
N VAL A 101 -10.42 3.54 0.02
CA VAL A 101 -10.90 3.62 -1.37
C VAL A 101 -12.43 3.51 -1.40
N GLU A 102 -13.03 2.54 -0.73
CA GLU A 102 -14.49 2.36 -0.65
C GLU A 102 -15.20 3.59 -0.09
N ALA A 103 -14.66 4.15 1.02
CA ALA A 103 -15.19 5.37 1.61
C ALA A 103 -15.11 6.56 0.65
N ALA A 104 -14.03 6.68 -0.11
CA ALA A 104 -13.84 7.72 -1.11
C ALA A 104 -14.82 7.58 -2.30
N LEU A 105 -15.01 6.37 -2.82
CA LEU A 105 -15.94 6.07 -3.91
C LEU A 105 -17.39 6.43 -3.53
N ALA A 106 -17.79 6.20 -2.29
CA ALA A 106 -19.12 6.51 -1.79
C ALA A 106 -19.45 8.03 -1.78
N ARG A 107 -18.47 8.91 -1.93
CA ARG A 107 -18.67 10.38 -1.88
C ARG A 107 -18.87 11.06 -3.23
N GLY A 108 -18.57 10.40 -4.34
CA GLY A 108 -18.85 10.91 -5.68
C GLY A 108 -18.12 12.22 -6.04
N ALA A 109 -16.86 12.35 -5.64
CA ALA A 109 -16.05 13.55 -5.88
C ALA A 109 -15.67 13.70 -7.37
N GLU A 110 -15.59 14.93 -7.89
CA GLU A 110 -15.15 15.21 -9.26
C GLU A 110 -13.63 15.44 -9.35
N ALA A 111 -13.03 15.99 -8.29
CA ALA A 111 -11.61 16.27 -8.19
C ALA A 111 -11.06 15.69 -6.88
N ILE A 112 -10.15 14.73 -7.00
CA ILE A 112 -9.58 13.96 -5.88
C ILE A 112 -8.09 14.24 -5.79
N LEU A 113 -7.59 14.42 -4.57
CA LEU A 113 -6.19 14.54 -4.24
C LEU A 113 -5.78 13.38 -3.33
N ASP A 114 -4.78 12.60 -3.73
CA ASP A 114 -4.12 11.58 -2.92
C ASP A 114 -2.78 12.12 -2.41
N ILE A 115 -2.64 12.29 -1.10
CA ILE A 115 -1.42 12.80 -0.46
C ILE A 115 -0.60 11.65 0.11
N GLY A 116 0.67 11.54 -0.30
CA GLY A 116 1.54 10.43 0.08
C GLY A 116 1.20 9.16 -0.70
N THR A 117 1.13 9.26 -2.02
CA THR A 117 0.57 8.22 -2.91
C THR A 117 1.36 6.92 -2.93
N GLY A 118 2.65 6.93 -2.57
CA GLY A 118 3.50 5.75 -2.55
C GLY A 118 3.55 5.03 -3.90
N SER A 119 3.06 3.79 -3.95
CA SER A 119 2.95 3.00 -5.17
C SER A 119 1.86 3.49 -6.15
N GLY A 120 1.05 4.46 -5.74
CA GLY A 120 -0.13 4.93 -6.49
C GLY A 120 -1.39 4.08 -6.26
N ALA A 121 -1.39 3.15 -5.32
CA ALA A 121 -2.49 2.19 -5.13
C ALA A 121 -3.85 2.87 -4.96
N ILE A 122 -3.96 3.89 -4.11
CA ILE A 122 -5.20 4.65 -3.89
C ILE A 122 -5.55 5.49 -5.13
N ALA A 123 -4.62 6.36 -5.59
CA ALA A 123 -4.86 7.28 -6.69
C ALA A 123 -5.24 6.57 -7.99
N VAL A 124 -4.49 5.52 -8.36
CA VAL A 124 -4.74 4.74 -9.58
C VAL A 124 -6.07 4.02 -9.50
N THR A 125 -6.40 3.41 -8.36
CA THR A 125 -7.68 2.73 -8.17
C THR A 125 -8.84 3.72 -8.28
N LEU A 126 -8.78 4.88 -7.62
CA LEU A 126 -9.81 5.91 -7.72
C LEU A 126 -9.98 6.44 -9.15
N ALA A 127 -8.88 6.60 -9.89
CA ALA A 127 -8.93 7.02 -11.29
C ALA A 127 -9.55 5.99 -12.23
N LEU A 128 -9.45 4.70 -11.90
CA LEU A 128 -10.05 3.60 -12.69
C LEU A 128 -11.52 3.37 -12.33
N GLU A 129 -11.88 3.54 -11.06
CA GLU A 129 -13.26 3.30 -10.57
C GLU A 129 -14.18 4.50 -10.80
N THR A 130 -13.63 5.68 -11.08
CA THR A 130 -14.42 6.90 -11.23
C THR A 130 -14.11 7.62 -12.54
N LYS A 131 -14.88 8.70 -12.83
CA LYS A 131 -14.56 9.66 -13.90
C LYS A 131 -13.85 10.91 -13.33
N SER A 132 -13.43 10.86 -12.08
CA SER A 132 -12.83 11.97 -11.38
C SER A 132 -11.45 12.35 -11.95
N ARG A 133 -11.12 13.61 -11.88
CA ARG A 133 -9.74 14.05 -12.06
C ARG A 133 -8.97 13.74 -10.79
N VAL A 134 -7.97 12.88 -10.89
CA VAL A 134 -7.14 12.47 -9.76
C VAL A 134 -5.75 13.09 -9.87
N THR A 135 -5.34 13.79 -8.81
CA THR A 135 -3.98 14.28 -8.61
C THR A 135 -3.37 13.53 -7.42
N ALA A 136 -2.11 13.16 -7.53
CA ALA A 136 -1.40 12.44 -6.48
C ALA A 136 -0.08 13.11 -6.15
N THR A 137 0.21 13.28 -4.87
CA THR A 137 1.47 13.86 -4.40
C THR A 137 2.28 12.86 -3.60
N ASP A 138 3.59 13.02 -3.65
CA ASP A 138 4.51 12.33 -2.77
C ASP A 138 5.79 13.15 -2.59
N LEU A 139 6.40 13.05 -1.41
CA LEU A 139 7.69 13.67 -1.13
C LEU A 139 8.83 12.94 -1.85
N SER A 140 8.67 11.63 -2.10
CA SER A 140 9.66 10.77 -2.75
C SER A 140 9.52 10.75 -4.27
N PRO A 141 10.47 11.30 -5.04
CA PRO A 141 10.48 11.13 -6.50
C PRO A 141 10.60 9.67 -6.94
N ALA A 142 11.18 8.81 -6.11
CA ALA A 142 11.27 7.37 -6.36
C ALA A 142 9.89 6.72 -6.30
N ALA A 143 9.10 7.03 -5.27
CA ALA A 143 7.71 6.57 -5.14
C ALA A 143 6.87 7.03 -6.36
N LEU A 144 6.98 8.30 -6.76
CA LEU A 144 6.27 8.82 -7.94
C LEU A 144 6.65 8.13 -9.24
N ARG A 145 7.89 7.64 -9.39
CA ARG A 145 8.26 6.82 -10.57
C ARG A 145 7.50 5.50 -10.59
N ILE A 146 7.37 4.85 -9.42
CA ILE A 146 6.59 3.60 -9.30
C ILE A 146 5.10 3.86 -9.54
N ALA A 147 4.54 4.90 -8.94
CA ALA A 147 3.14 5.28 -9.12
C ALA A 147 2.80 5.59 -10.60
N ARG A 148 3.65 6.34 -11.30
CA ARG A 148 3.49 6.61 -12.75
C ARG A 148 3.57 5.32 -13.58
N HIS A 149 4.50 4.42 -13.25
CA HIS A 149 4.58 3.12 -13.92
C HIS A 149 3.28 2.33 -13.73
N ASN A 150 2.75 2.27 -12.53
CA ASN A 150 1.50 1.57 -12.21
C ASN A 150 0.29 2.20 -12.92
N ALA A 151 0.17 3.53 -12.90
CA ALA A 151 -0.87 4.23 -13.62
C ALA A 151 -0.83 3.93 -15.13
N GLN A 152 0.36 3.98 -15.72
CA GLN A 152 0.54 3.68 -17.15
C GLN A 152 0.22 2.22 -17.48
N ALA A 153 0.71 1.27 -16.66
CA ALA A 153 0.49 -0.16 -16.87
C ALA A 153 -0.98 -0.56 -16.77
N LEU A 154 -1.74 0.11 -15.86
CA LEU A 154 -3.16 -0.15 -15.63
C LEU A 154 -4.09 0.76 -16.46
N GLY A 155 -3.53 1.70 -17.25
CA GLY A 155 -4.32 2.60 -18.09
C GLY A 155 -5.05 3.72 -17.33
N ALA A 156 -4.62 4.04 -16.11
CA ALA A 156 -5.19 5.11 -15.30
C ALA A 156 -4.62 6.49 -15.67
N ARG A 157 -5.45 7.52 -15.57
CA ARG A 157 -5.04 8.93 -15.76
C ARG A 157 -4.92 9.61 -14.40
N VAL A 158 -3.69 9.86 -13.96
CA VAL A 158 -3.38 10.51 -12.68
C VAL A 158 -2.31 11.57 -12.92
N ASP A 159 -2.51 12.77 -12.39
CA ASP A 159 -1.52 13.85 -12.38
C ASP A 159 -0.61 13.70 -11.15
N PHE A 160 0.70 13.50 -11.37
CA PHE A 160 1.66 13.29 -10.29
C PHE A 160 2.52 14.50 -10.02
N VAL A 161 2.56 14.97 -8.77
CA VAL A 161 3.30 16.15 -8.32
C VAL A 161 4.25 15.78 -7.18
N ALA A 162 5.53 16.12 -7.33
CA ALA A 162 6.52 15.95 -6.26
C ALA A 162 6.45 17.16 -5.32
N CYS A 163 5.94 16.98 -4.12
CA CYS A 163 5.92 18.03 -3.09
C CYS A 163 5.70 17.43 -1.70
N ASP A 164 5.97 18.24 -0.68
CA ASP A 164 5.66 17.92 0.70
C ASP A 164 4.16 18.17 0.94
N LEU A 165 3.44 17.09 1.27
CA LEU A 165 1.98 17.07 1.42
C LEU A 165 1.28 17.72 0.21
N GLY A 166 0.60 18.85 0.43
CA GLY A 166 -0.11 19.62 -0.60
C GLY A 166 0.55 20.95 -0.97
N ALA A 167 1.81 21.19 -0.62
CA ALA A 167 2.45 22.50 -0.68
C ALA A 167 2.45 23.16 -2.08
N ALA A 168 2.54 22.36 -3.15
CA ALA A 168 2.57 22.85 -4.54
C ALA A 168 1.18 23.00 -5.18
N LEU A 169 0.10 22.73 -4.46
CA LEU A 169 -1.24 22.67 -5.03
C LEU A 169 -2.01 23.99 -4.85
N VAL A 170 -2.92 24.24 -5.78
CA VAL A 170 -3.78 25.43 -5.77
C VAL A 170 -4.90 25.25 -4.74
N ASP A 171 -5.20 26.33 -4.03
CA ASP A 171 -6.24 26.38 -3.01
C ASP A 171 -7.64 26.13 -3.61
N GLY A 172 -8.48 25.39 -2.88
CA GLY A 172 -9.87 25.18 -3.25
C GLY A 172 -10.09 24.43 -4.57
N SER A 173 -9.16 23.56 -4.96
CA SER A 173 -9.21 22.84 -6.25
C SER A 173 -9.82 21.46 -6.17
N PHE A 174 -9.96 20.89 -4.98
CA PHE A 174 -10.38 19.49 -4.78
C PHE A 174 -11.66 19.37 -3.95
N ASP A 175 -12.46 18.37 -4.28
CA ASP A 175 -13.66 17.98 -3.53
C ASP A 175 -13.34 16.97 -2.43
N LEU A 176 -12.27 16.20 -2.64
CA LEU A 176 -11.84 15.13 -1.76
C LEU A 176 -10.32 15.11 -1.65
N VAL A 177 -9.81 15.03 -0.44
CA VAL A 177 -8.43 14.69 -0.12
C VAL A 177 -8.44 13.32 0.57
N VAL A 178 -7.64 12.39 0.05
CA VAL A 178 -7.39 11.07 0.65
C VAL A 178 -5.91 10.94 1.03
N SER A 179 -5.60 10.17 2.07
CA SER A 179 -4.21 9.86 2.44
C SER A 179 -4.14 8.61 3.30
N ASN A 180 -3.14 7.77 3.05
CA ASN A 180 -2.65 6.79 4.01
C ASN A 180 -1.28 7.28 4.52
N PRO A 181 -1.25 8.15 5.53
CA PRO A 181 0.01 8.72 6.01
C PRO A 181 0.76 7.73 6.90
N PRO A 182 2.09 7.84 7.05
CA PRO A 182 2.84 7.06 8.03
C PRO A 182 2.34 7.34 9.44
N TYR A 183 1.94 6.28 10.16
CA TYR A 183 1.29 6.36 11.48
C TYR A 183 1.90 5.45 12.54
N VAL A 184 2.89 4.63 12.21
CA VAL A 184 3.54 3.78 13.22
C VAL A 184 4.35 4.67 14.17
N ALA A 185 4.11 4.50 15.47
CA ALA A 185 4.88 5.21 16.48
C ALA A 185 6.31 4.66 16.56
N GLY A 186 7.30 5.53 16.68
CA GLY A 186 8.70 5.14 16.78
C GLY A 186 8.98 4.18 17.94
N ARG A 187 8.26 4.34 19.06
CA ARG A 187 8.30 3.44 20.24
C ARG A 187 7.81 2.01 19.94
N ASP A 188 6.96 1.84 18.92
CA ASP A 188 6.37 0.53 18.57
C ASP A 188 7.19 -0.21 17.48
N ARG A 189 8.34 0.34 17.11
CA ARG A 189 9.23 -0.20 16.07
C ARG A 189 9.54 -1.69 16.26
N ASP A 190 9.88 -2.08 17.49
CA ASP A 190 10.29 -3.45 17.79
C ASP A 190 9.13 -4.47 17.80
N SER A 191 7.90 -3.99 17.80
CA SER A 191 6.70 -4.83 17.68
C SER A 191 6.36 -5.22 16.24
N LEU A 192 6.94 -4.52 15.26
CA LEU A 192 6.72 -4.83 13.85
C LEU A 192 7.40 -6.14 13.43
N GLN A 193 6.80 -6.79 12.45
CA GLN A 193 7.47 -7.91 11.79
C GLN A 193 8.82 -7.45 11.22
N PRO A 194 9.90 -8.24 11.36
CA PRO A 194 11.23 -7.83 10.92
C PRO A 194 11.29 -7.37 9.46
N GLU A 195 10.56 -8.04 8.56
CA GLU A 195 10.50 -7.68 7.15
C GLU A 195 9.86 -6.31 6.89
N VAL A 196 8.86 -5.92 7.69
CA VAL A 196 8.26 -4.58 7.62
C VAL A 196 9.22 -3.54 8.18
N ARG A 197 9.71 -3.80 9.40
CA ARG A 197 10.58 -2.88 10.13
C ARG A 197 11.88 -2.54 9.39
N ASP A 198 12.51 -3.56 8.79
CA ASP A 198 13.88 -3.49 8.30
C ASP A 198 13.98 -3.35 6.76
N ARG A 199 12.89 -3.60 6.02
CA ARG A 199 12.90 -3.64 4.55
C ARG A 199 11.98 -2.62 3.89
N GLU A 200 10.88 -2.26 4.54
CA GLU A 200 10.01 -1.22 3.99
C GLU A 200 10.55 0.19 4.33
N PRO A 201 10.27 1.21 3.49
CA PRO A 201 10.85 2.53 3.67
C PRO A 201 10.37 3.18 4.97
N ALA A 202 11.31 3.47 5.88
CA ALA A 202 11.01 3.98 7.21
C ALA A 202 10.18 5.28 7.21
N PHE A 203 10.38 6.14 6.20
CA PHE A 203 9.61 7.39 6.06
C PHE A 203 8.14 7.16 5.66
N ALA A 204 7.81 5.98 5.11
CA ALA A 204 6.44 5.61 4.77
C ALA A 204 5.74 4.84 5.91
N LEU A 205 6.48 4.42 6.93
CA LEU A 205 5.97 3.67 8.08
C LEU A 205 5.81 4.56 9.32
N PHE A 206 6.89 5.29 9.70
CA PHE A 206 6.96 5.93 11.00
C PHE A 206 6.45 7.37 10.98
N GLY A 207 5.39 7.62 11.76
CA GLY A 207 4.79 8.94 11.97
C GLY A 207 5.40 9.73 13.15
N GLY A 208 6.70 9.57 13.42
CA GLY A 208 7.36 10.19 14.58
C GLY A 208 7.27 9.34 15.84
N GLU A 209 7.68 9.90 16.99
CA GLU A 209 7.77 9.17 18.27
C GLU A 209 6.42 8.55 18.69
N ASP A 210 5.34 9.29 18.51
CA ASP A 210 3.98 8.91 18.88
C ASP A 210 3.08 8.49 17.71
N GLY A 211 3.62 8.43 16.47
CA GLY A 211 2.87 8.07 15.26
C GLY A 211 1.97 9.19 14.71
N LEU A 212 2.01 10.38 15.28
CA LEU A 212 1.07 11.46 14.97
C LEU A 212 1.69 12.66 14.25
N ALA A 213 3.00 12.65 14.00
CA ALA A 213 3.71 13.81 13.44
C ALA A 213 3.17 14.23 12.08
N ILE A 214 2.83 13.28 11.22
CA ILE A 214 2.28 13.58 9.88
C ILE A 214 0.83 14.07 9.98
N TYR A 215 -0.01 13.47 10.82
CA TYR A 215 -1.38 13.93 11.01
C TYR A 215 -1.45 15.39 11.49
N ARG A 216 -0.57 15.79 12.42
CA ARG A 216 -0.49 17.19 12.91
C ARG A 216 -0.23 18.19 11.81
N ARG A 217 0.44 17.77 10.73
CA ARG A 217 0.70 18.61 9.55
C ARG A 217 -0.40 18.45 8.50
N LEU A 218 -0.78 17.21 8.20
CA LEU A 218 -1.73 16.88 7.14
C LEU A 218 -3.12 17.46 7.39
N VAL A 219 -3.65 17.33 8.63
CA VAL A 219 -5.01 17.80 8.95
C VAL A 219 -5.20 19.30 8.71
N PRO A 220 -4.33 20.22 9.18
CA PRO A 220 -4.46 21.62 8.85
C PRO A 220 -4.14 21.94 7.38
N GLU A 221 -3.13 21.30 6.78
CA GLU A 221 -2.74 21.56 5.40
C GLU A 221 -3.78 21.10 4.38
N ALA A 222 -4.50 20.00 4.63
CA ALA A 222 -5.55 19.51 3.75
C ALA A 222 -6.72 20.48 3.56
N ARG A 223 -6.90 21.42 4.48
CA ARG A 223 -7.93 22.49 4.34
C ARG A 223 -7.67 23.37 3.14
N ARG A 224 -6.42 23.65 2.83
CA ARG A 224 -6.05 24.59 1.78
C ARG A 224 -6.48 24.12 0.38
N PRO A 225 -6.10 22.93 -0.10
CA PRO A 225 -6.50 22.43 -1.41
C PRO A 225 -7.98 22.06 -1.51
N LEU A 226 -8.67 21.77 -0.40
CA LEU A 226 -10.08 21.45 -0.40
C LEU A 226 -10.97 22.68 -0.63
N ARG A 227 -12.03 22.49 -1.41
CA ARG A 227 -13.15 23.44 -1.52
C ARG A 227 -13.94 23.51 -0.21
N PRO A 228 -14.68 24.59 0.06
CA PRO A 228 -15.68 24.59 1.13
C PRO A 228 -16.66 23.41 0.95
N GLY A 229 -16.94 22.69 2.02
CA GLY A 229 -17.77 21.49 1.96
C GLY A 229 -17.09 20.22 1.42
N GLY A 230 -15.83 20.29 1.02
CA GLY A 230 -15.02 19.13 0.59
C GLY A 230 -14.65 18.20 1.75
N TRP A 231 -14.17 17.01 1.43
CA TRP A 231 -13.92 15.94 2.38
C TRP A 231 -12.43 15.63 2.55
N LEU A 232 -12.01 15.39 3.78
CA LEU A 232 -10.73 14.77 4.13
C LEU A 232 -10.99 13.35 4.60
N MET A 233 -10.28 12.38 4.05
CA MET A 233 -10.33 10.99 4.46
C MET A 233 -8.92 10.46 4.67
N MET A 234 -8.69 9.83 5.81
CA MET A 234 -7.36 9.33 6.17
C MET A 234 -7.46 7.94 6.77
N GLU A 235 -6.52 7.06 6.39
CA GLU A 235 -6.31 5.83 7.13
C GLU A 235 -5.79 6.15 8.54
N LEU A 236 -6.16 5.31 9.53
CA LEU A 236 -5.97 5.59 10.95
C LEU A 236 -4.96 4.64 11.60
N GLY A 237 -4.03 5.21 12.37
CA GLY A 237 -3.33 4.52 13.44
C GLY A 237 -4.07 4.70 14.77
N ASP A 238 -3.98 5.87 15.42
CA ASP A 238 -4.69 6.21 16.64
C ASP A 238 -5.95 7.03 16.32
N ALA A 239 -7.09 6.34 16.28
CA ALA A 239 -8.38 6.94 15.92
C ALA A 239 -8.81 8.08 16.87
N ARG A 240 -8.52 7.97 18.17
CA ARG A 240 -8.89 8.98 19.15
C ARG A 240 -8.10 10.26 18.95
N ALA A 241 -6.77 10.14 18.90
CA ALA A 241 -5.90 11.29 18.77
C ALA A 241 -6.13 12.01 17.43
N VAL A 242 -6.30 11.28 16.31
CA VAL A 242 -6.55 11.88 14.99
C VAL A 242 -7.93 12.57 14.96
N ARG A 243 -8.95 12.00 15.60
CA ARG A 243 -10.27 12.64 15.71
C ARG A 243 -10.19 13.97 16.48
N GLU A 244 -9.42 14.03 17.55
CA GLU A 244 -9.21 15.28 18.32
C GLU A 244 -8.53 16.36 17.46
N MET A 245 -7.60 15.99 16.55
CA MET A 245 -6.98 16.94 15.61
C MET A 245 -7.95 17.50 14.58
N CYS A 246 -9.04 16.78 14.31
CA CYS A 246 -10.10 17.25 13.43
C CYS A 246 -11.12 18.18 14.13
N ALA A 247 -10.81 18.71 15.32
CA ALA A 247 -11.62 19.74 15.96
C ALA A 247 -11.80 20.94 15.01
N GLY A 248 -13.06 21.36 14.81
CA GLY A 248 -13.40 22.42 13.84
C GLY A 248 -13.54 21.96 12.37
N TRP A 249 -13.50 20.63 12.12
CA TRP A 249 -14.06 20.03 10.93
C TRP A 249 -15.51 19.60 11.20
N GLY A 250 -16.35 19.61 10.15
CA GLY A 250 -17.74 19.13 10.25
C GLY A 250 -17.83 17.62 10.03
N GLY A 251 -18.89 16.99 10.52
CA GLY A 251 -19.27 15.60 10.19
C GLY A 251 -18.15 14.57 10.37
N VAL A 252 -17.42 14.64 11.49
CA VAL A 252 -16.30 13.69 11.74
C VAL A 252 -16.84 12.31 12.04
N GLU A 253 -16.59 11.37 11.14
CA GLU A 253 -17.00 9.96 11.19
C GLU A 253 -15.77 9.05 11.24
N ILE A 254 -15.94 7.84 11.79
CA ILE A 254 -14.93 6.78 11.74
C ILE A 254 -15.58 5.54 11.12
N VAL A 255 -14.93 5.01 10.08
CA VAL A 255 -15.30 3.74 9.46
C VAL A 255 -14.42 2.65 10.03
N ASN A 256 -15.07 1.57 10.51
CA ASN A 256 -14.41 0.40 11.05
C ASN A 256 -14.35 -0.71 9.97
N ASP A 257 -13.36 -1.58 10.09
CA ASP A 257 -13.34 -2.84 9.31
C ASP A 257 -14.36 -3.85 9.87
N LEU A 258 -14.42 -5.03 9.23
CA LEU A 258 -15.33 -6.11 9.63
C LEU A 258 -15.05 -6.67 11.05
N ALA A 259 -13.85 -6.46 11.58
CA ALA A 259 -13.47 -6.82 12.94
C ALA A 259 -13.81 -5.72 13.96
N GLY A 260 -14.39 -4.59 13.52
CA GLY A 260 -14.73 -3.46 14.36
C GLY A 260 -13.54 -2.55 14.68
N ILE A 261 -12.41 -2.71 13.98
CA ILE A 261 -11.22 -1.89 14.18
C ILE A 261 -11.36 -0.59 13.37
N PRO A 262 -11.16 0.60 13.96
CA PRO A 262 -11.15 1.87 13.25
C PRO A 262 -10.10 1.90 12.14
N ARG A 263 -10.53 2.19 10.88
CA ARG A 263 -9.64 2.21 9.73
C ARG A 263 -9.58 3.55 9.02
N VAL A 264 -10.69 4.24 8.91
CA VAL A 264 -10.76 5.49 8.15
C VAL A 264 -11.44 6.59 8.96
N LEU A 265 -10.79 7.74 9.06
CA LEU A 265 -11.44 8.96 9.51
C LEU A 265 -11.92 9.75 8.30
N ILE A 266 -13.14 10.23 8.39
CA ILE A 266 -13.81 11.11 7.42
C ILE A 266 -14.14 12.41 8.11
N ALA A 267 -13.78 13.54 7.52
CA ALA A 267 -14.08 14.86 8.03
C ALA A 267 -14.44 15.82 6.90
N LYS A 268 -15.43 16.69 7.12
CA LYS A 268 -15.90 17.66 6.13
C LYS A 268 -15.31 19.04 6.43
N LYS A 269 -14.76 19.68 5.41
CA LYS A 269 -14.33 21.09 5.54
C LYS A 269 -15.57 21.98 5.71
N PRO A 270 -15.61 22.86 6.74
CA PRO A 270 -16.70 23.82 6.92
C PRO A 270 -16.91 24.73 5.73
#